data_43fc6d8e50b6bace58b2da40e5595ee3
#
_entry.id   43fc6d8e50b6bace58b2da40e5595ee3
#
_cell.length_a   1.000
_cell.length_b   1.000
_cell.length_c   1.000
_cell.angle_alpha   90.00
_cell.angle_beta   90.00
_cell.angle_gamma   90.00
#
_symmetry.space_group_name_H-M   'P 1'
#
loop_
_entity.id
_entity.type
_entity.pdbx_description
1 polymer ?
#
loop_
_entity_poly.entity_id
_entity_poly.type
_entity_poly.pdbx_seq_one_letter_code
_entity_poly.pdbx_strand_id
1 'polypeptide(L)'
;MQHNDHIHHDNNDDGIDRAGFLKCMAWAGTGVLWMMSGGILKSFGMSQMIDKNTGRVKKDLIISQADFSFVQISDSHIGFNKPANPDVVGTLQTAISKINAMPVTPSFILHTGDISHLAQADEFDTVDQVMKSAKSKDVFYVPGEHDVL
;
A
#
# COMPACT_ATOMS: atom_id res chain seq x y z
N MET A 1 23.00 -44.96 13.57
CA MET A 1 23.31 -43.81 12.72
C MET A 1 22.10 -42.92 12.73
N GLN A 2 22.11 -41.89 13.58
CA GLN A 2 21.03 -40.89 13.65
C GLN A 2 21.47 -39.74 12.77
N HIS A 3 20.70 -39.47 11.70
CA HIS A 3 20.81 -38.24 10.92
C HIS A 3 20.13 -37.12 11.71
N ASN A 4 20.94 -36.22 12.25
CA ASN A 4 20.47 -34.93 12.72
C ASN A 4 20.36 -34.00 11.50
N ASP A 5 19.17 -33.88 10.93
CA ASP A 5 18.84 -32.80 10.04
C ASP A 5 18.61 -31.54 10.89
N HIS A 6 19.68 -30.77 11.09
CA HIS A 6 19.57 -29.40 11.53
C HIS A 6 18.97 -28.59 10.37
N ILE A 7 17.67 -28.34 10.42
CA ILE A 7 17.03 -27.31 9.61
C ILE A 7 17.57 -25.98 10.13
N HIS A 8 18.54 -25.43 9.43
CA HIS A 8 18.92 -24.04 9.59
C HIS A 8 17.74 -23.20 9.10
N HIS A 9 16.93 -22.71 10.04
CA HIS A 9 16.08 -21.55 9.76
C HIS A 9 17.01 -20.36 9.56
N ASP A 10 17.29 -20.08 8.31
CA ASP A 10 17.91 -18.82 7.89
C ASP A 10 16.83 -17.76 8.05
N ASN A 11 16.88 -16.98 9.14
CA ASN A 11 15.93 -15.90 9.48
C ASN A 11 15.93 -14.74 8.46
N ASN A 12 16.45 -14.95 7.26
CA ASN A 12 16.50 -14.01 6.14
C ASN A 12 15.70 -14.48 4.93
N ASP A 13 15.01 -15.62 5.00
CA ASP A 13 14.18 -16.11 3.90
C ASP A 13 12.71 -15.72 4.19
N ASP A 14 12.34 -14.54 3.75
CA ASP A 14 10.98 -14.02 3.78
C ASP A 14 10.04 -14.74 2.80
N GLY A 15 10.49 -15.82 2.18
CA GLY A 15 9.69 -16.67 1.29
C GLY A 15 9.30 -16.02 -0.04
N ILE A 16 9.59 -14.74 -0.21
CA ILE A 16 9.26 -13.98 -1.43
C ILE A 16 10.48 -13.95 -2.36
N ASP A 17 10.37 -14.55 -3.53
CA ASP A 17 11.41 -14.43 -4.55
C ASP A 17 11.50 -12.98 -5.08
N ARG A 18 12.65 -12.63 -5.69
CA ARG A 18 12.87 -11.28 -6.21
C ARG A 18 11.80 -10.83 -7.20
N ALA A 19 11.25 -11.73 -7.99
CA ALA A 19 10.22 -11.41 -8.98
C ALA A 19 8.86 -11.20 -8.31
N GLY A 20 8.52 -11.99 -7.29
CA GLY A 20 7.34 -11.83 -6.44
C GLY A 20 7.39 -10.51 -5.68
N PHE A 21 8.54 -10.22 -5.06
CA PHE A 21 8.76 -8.96 -4.37
C PHE A 21 8.63 -7.73 -5.29
N LEU A 22 9.25 -7.74 -6.47
CA LEU A 22 9.09 -6.65 -7.45
C LEU A 22 7.65 -6.48 -7.92
N LYS A 23 6.88 -7.57 -8.01
CA LYS A 23 5.44 -7.50 -8.30
C LYS A 23 4.66 -6.88 -7.14
N CYS A 24 4.93 -7.28 -5.90
CA CYS A 24 4.34 -6.67 -4.70
C CYS A 24 4.68 -5.18 -4.63
N MET A 25 5.95 -4.81 -4.85
CA MET A 25 6.38 -3.42 -4.81
C MET A 25 5.83 -2.57 -5.95
N ALA A 26 5.63 -3.12 -7.14
CA ALA A 26 4.92 -2.46 -8.22
C ALA A 26 3.45 -2.20 -7.85
N TRP A 27 2.87 -3.06 -7.02
CA TRP A 27 1.52 -2.92 -6.48
C TRP A 27 1.44 -1.90 -5.34
N ALA A 28 2.34 -1.93 -4.38
CA ALA A 28 2.39 -0.99 -3.25
C ALA A 28 2.46 0.48 -3.69
N GLY A 29 3.08 0.75 -4.85
CA GLY A 29 3.11 2.09 -5.45
C GLY A 29 1.85 2.50 -6.21
N THR A 30 0.90 1.59 -6.42
CA THR A 30 -0.19 1.81 -7.38
C THR A 30 -1.57 1.95 -6.77
N GLY A 31 -1.80 1.98 -5.50
CA GLY A 31 -3.13 2.16 -4.90
C GLY A 31 -4.30 2.14 -5.90
N VAL A 32 -5.44 1.66 -5.51
CA VAL A 32 -6.63 1.60 -6.35
C VAL A 32 -7.68 2.56 -5.80
N LEU A 33 -8.18 3.47 -6.63
CA LEU A 33 -9.35 4.25 -6.31
C LEU A 33 -10.61 3.47 -6.69
N TRP A 34 -11.49 3.31 -5.73
CA TRP A 34 -12.82 2.75 -5.90
C TRP A 34 -13.85 3.87 -5.85
N MET A 35 -14.77 3.88 -6.81
CA MET A 35 -15.86 4.86 -6.88
C MET A 35 -17.18 4.17 -7.12
N MET A 36 -18.21 4.60 -6.40
CA MET A 36 -19.59 4.18 -6.62
C MET A 36 -20.37 5.35 -7.20
N SER A 37 -21.08 5.12 -8.30
CA SER A 37 -21.97 6.07 -8.93
C SER A 37 -23.17 5.33 -9.50
N GLY A 38 -24.38 5.76 -9.13
CA GLY A 38 -25.61 5.09 -9.53
C GLY A 38 -25.68 3.60 -9.18
N GLY A 39 -25.07 3.20 -8.06
CA GLY A 39 -25.05 1.80 -7.61
C GLY A 39 -23.99 0.92 -8.30
N ILE A 40 -23.17 1.47 -9.21
CA ILE A 40 -22.13 0.74 -9.92
C ILE A 40 -20.77 1.06 -9.29
N LEU A 41 -20.05 0.03 -8.84
CA LEU A 41 -18.68 0.15 -8.34
C LEU A 41 -17.69 0.06 -9.50
N LYS A 42 -16.79 1.05 -9.60
CA LYS A 42 -15.70 1.09 -10.59
C LYS A 42 -14.36 1.26 -9.87
N SER A 43 -13.32 0.63 -10.40
CA SER A 43 -11.95 0.74 -9.91
C SER A 43 -11.03 1.42 -10.91
N PHE A 44 -10.10 2.22 -10.40
CA PHE A 44 -9.09 2.93 -11.20
C PHE A 44 -7.74 2.80 -10.51
N GLY A 45 -6.76 2.24 -11.20
CA GLY A 45 -5.38 2.24 -10.70
C GLY A 45 -4.84 3.67 -10.59
N MET A 46 -4.11 4.00 -9.53
CA MET A 46 -3.57 5.35 -9.34
C MET A 46 -2.67 5.80 -10.51
N SER A 47 -1.97 4.87 -11.16
CA SER A 47 -1.19 5.17 -12.36
C SER A 47 -2.04 5.67 -13.54
N GLN A 48 -3.30 5.26 -13.62
CA GLN A 48 -4.25 5.73 -14.66
C GLN A 48 -4.78 7.13 -14.36
N MET A 49 -4.77 7.51 -13.09
CA MET A 49 -5.24 8.80 -12.62
C MET A 49 -4.21 9.91 -12.76
N ILE A 50 -2.95 9.55 -12.95
CA ILE A 50 -1.85 10.50 -13.04
C ILE A 50 -1.54 10.80 -14.51
N ASP A 51 -1.47 12.08 -14.86
CA ASP A 51 -0.96 12.52 -16.15
C ASP A 51 0.55 12.26 -16.20
N LYS A 52 0.97 11.47 -17.19
CA LYS A 52 2.37 11.01 -17.32
C LYS A 52 3.35 12.17 -17.61
N ASN A 53 2.86 13.27 -18.17
CA ASN A 53 3.69 14.40 -18.54
C ASN A 53 3.85 15.41 -17.40
N THR A 54 2.81 15.58 -16.57
CA THR A 54 2.79 16.58 -15.50
C THR A 54 2.96 15.98 -14.11
N GLY A 55 2.83 14.66 -13.95
CA GLY A 55 2.82 13.98 -12.66
C GLY A 55 1.63 14.33 -11.77
N ARG A 56 0.64 15.08 -12.28
CA ARG A 56 -0.53 15.54 -11.55
C ARG A 56 -1.72 14.61 -11.79
N VAL A 57 -2.65 14.60 -10.84
CA VAL A 57 -3.93 13.91 -11.01
C VAL A 57 -4.72 14.55 -12.15
N LYS A 58 -5.22 13.72 -13.05
CA LYS A 58 -6.03 14.17 -14.20
C LYS A 58 -7.31 14.83 -13.71
N LYS A 59 -7.60 16.03 -14.19
CA LYS A 59 -8.81 16.79 -13.82
C LYS A 59 -10.10 16.16 -14.36
N ASP A 60 -9.99 15.38 -15.43
CA ASP A 60 -11.14 14.78 -16.13
C ASP A 60 -11.66 13.50 -15.45
N LEU A 61 -11.03 13.08 -14.34
CA LEU A 61 -11.58 12.02 -13.54
C LEU A 61 -12.91 12.48 -12.93
N ILE A 62 -14.00 11.82 -13.32
CA ILE A 62 -15.38 12.11 -12.92
C ILE A 62 -15.60 11.74 -11.42
N ILE A 63 -14.62 12.06 -10.57
CA ILE A 63 -14.69 11.83 -9.11
C ILE A 63 -15.80 12.72 -8.52
N SER A 64 -16.02 13.89 -9.11
CA SER A 64 -17.06 14.84 -8.67
C SER A 64 -18.50 14.33 -8.84
N GLN A 65 -18.70 13.23 -9.57
CA GLN A 65 -20.02 12.60 -9.79
C GLN A 65 -20.15 11.27 -9.02
N ALA A 66 -19.16 10.91 -8.23
CA ALA A 66 -19.25 9.71 -7.40
C ALA A 66 -20.05 9.99 -6.15
N ASP A 67 -21.04 9.14 -5.85
CA ASP A 67 -21.78 9.17 -4.59
C ASP A 67 -20.87 8.81 -3.41
N PHE A 68 -19.83 8.01 -3.70
CA PHE A 68 -18.92 7.47 -2.71
C PHE A 68 -17.60 7.05 -3.36
N SER A 69 -16.48 7.27 -2.66
CA SER A 69 -15.16 6.81 -3.11
C SER A 69 -14.28 6.42 -1.94
N PHE A 70 -13.43 5.42 -2.13
CA PHE A 70 -12.36 5.05 -1.20
C PHE A 70 -11.11 4.63 -1.97
N VAL A 71 -9.98 4.67 -1.29
CA VAL A 71 -8.70 4.20 -1.85
C VAL A 71 -8.27 2.95 -1.12
N GLN A 72 -7.84 1.96 -1.88
CA GLN A 72 -7.14 0.79 -1.37
C GLN A 72 -5.65 0.94 -1.68
N ILE A 73 -4.82 0.78 -0.66
CA ILE A 73 -3.37 0.58 -0.76
C ILE A 73 -3.04 -0.79 -0.18
N SER A 74 -1.91 -1.36 -0.56
CA SER A 74 -1.56 -2.72 -0.18
C SER A 74 -0.05 -2.88 -0.07
N ASP A 75 0.40 -3.82 0.75
CA ASP A 75 1.77 -4.33 0.77
C ASP A 75 2.84 -3.25 0.98
N SER A 76 2.68 -2.42 1.99
CA SER A 76 3.66 -1.37 2.30
C SER A 76 4.97 -1.90 2.89
N HIS A 77 4.95 -3.10 3.50
CA HIS A 77 6.11 -3.78 4.08
C HIS A 77 7.03 -2.85 4.87
N ILE A 78 6.48 -2.03 5.76
CA ILE A 78 7.28 -1.12 6.57
C ILE A 78 8.25 -1.95 7.44
N GLY A 79 9.54 -1.57 7.42
CA GLY A 79 10.65 -2.33 7.99
C GLY A 79 11.52 -3.03 6.93
N PHE A 80 11.02 -3.22 5.70
CA PHE A 80 11.83 -3.75 4.61
C PHE A 80 12.91 -2.73 4.19
N ASN A 81 14.16 -3.20 4.01
CA ASN A 81 15.32 -2.33 3.74
C ASN A 81 16.29 -2.88 2.70
N LYS A 82 15.83 -3.78 1.81
CA LYS A 82 16.71 -4.39 0.79
C LYS A 82 16.74 -3.55 -0.50
N PRO A 83 17.70 -3.80 -1.42
CA PRO A 83 17.90 -2.99 -2.63
C PRO A 83 16.69 -2.85 -3.55
N ALA A 84 15.69 -3.75 -3.44
CA ALA A 84 14.48 -3.68 -4.25
C ALA A 84 13.60 -2.48 -3.88
N ASN A 85 13.55 -2.09 -2.60
CA ASN A 85 12.99 -0.82 -2.14
C ASN A 85 13.72 -0.38 -0.86
N PRO A 86 14.75 0.45 -0.99
CA PRO A 86 15.54 0.91 0.16
C PRO A 86 14.81 1.97 1.01
N ASP A 87 13.67 2.49 0.55
CA ASP A 87 12.89 3.54 1.22
C ASP A 87 11.38 3.24 1.13
N VAL A 88 10.93 2.25 1.87
CA VAL A 88 9.51 1.86 1.94
C VAL A 88 8.68 2.97 2.61
N VAL A 89 9.25 3.67 3.59
CA VAL A 89 8.58 4.78 4.29
C VAL A 89 8.31 5.93 3.32
N GLY A 90 9.31 6.37 2.57
CA GLY A 90 9.15 7.40 1.54
C GLY A 90 8.18 6.98 0.43
N THR A 91 8.15 5.68 0.10
CA THR A 91 7.19 5.13 -0.85
C THR A 91 5.75 5.28 -0.32
N LEU A 92 5.49 4.91 0.93
CA LEU A 92 4.17 5.06 1.56
C LEU A 92 3.78 6.55 1.69
N GLN A 93 4.71 7.41 2.12
CA GLN A 93 4.50 8.87 2.20
C GLN A 93 4.13 9.45 0.83
N THR A 94 4.79 9.00 -0.24
CA THR A 94 4.48 9.40 -1.61
C THR A 94 3.07 8.97 -2.02
N ALA A 95 2.66 7.75 -1.67
CA ALA A 95 1.32 7.26 -1.93
C ALA A 95 0.26 8.13 -1.23
N ILE A 96 0.45 8.42 0.07
CA ILE A 96 -0.46 9.29 0.83
C ILE A 96 -0.49 10.72 0.26
N SER A 97 0.66 11.26 -0.14
CA SER A 97 0.72 12.58 -0.78
C SER A 97 -0.11 12.63 -2.08
N LYS A 98 -0.06 11.59 -2.90
CA LYS A 98 -0.87 11.46 -4.12
C LYS A 98 -2.36 11.35 -3.80
N ILE A 99 -2.72 10.57 -2.79
CA ILE A 99 -4.12 10.46 -2.31
C ILE A 99 -4.61 11.84 -1.84
N ASN A 100 -3.82 12.55 -1.07
CA ASN A 100 -4.13 13.88 -0.57
C ASN A 100 -4.26 14.95 -1.68
N ALA A 101 -3.64 14.72 -2.83
CA ALA A 101 -3.72 15.60 -4.00
C ALA A 101 -4.92 15.31 -4.90
N MET A 102 -5.75 14.33 -4.57
CA MET A 102 -6.97 14.03 -5.35
C MET A 102 -7.95 15.21 -5.31
N PRO A 103 -8.69 15.45 -6.40
CA PRO A 103 -9.70 16.52 -6.48
C PRO A 103 -10.81 16.40 -5.44
N VAL A 104 -11.13 15.16 -5.04
CA VAL A 104 -12.10 14.83 -3.97
C VAL A 104 -11.42 13.92 -2.98
N THR A 105 -11.49 14.26 -1.71
CA THR A 105 -10.95 13.42 -0.63
C THR A 105 -11.75 12.12 -0.56
N PRO A 106 -11.10 10.95 -0.63
CA PRO A 106 -11.77 9.67 -0.44
C PRO A 106 -12.43 9.58 0.94
N SER A 107 -13.55 8.88 1.02
CA SER A 107 -14.30 8.70 2.28
C SER A 107 -13.47 7.99 3.33
N PHE A 108 -12.67 6.99 2.90
CA PHE A 108 -11.70 6.30 3.74
C PHE A 108 -10.54 5.73 2.91
N ILE A 109 -9.51 5.26 3.60
CA ILE A 109 -8.42 4.46 3.04
C ILE A 109 -8.54 3.04 3.60
N LEU A 110 -8.42 2.04 2.73
CA LEU A 110 -8.30 0.64 3.09
C LEU A 110 -6.85 0.20 2.83
N HIS A 111 -6.13 -0.13 3.88
CA HIS A 111 -4.76 -0.65 3.80
C HIS A 111 -4.79 -2.15 4.02
N THR A 112 -4.50 -2.91 2.98
CA THR A 112 -4.62 -4.37 2.95
C THR A 112 -3.26 -5.02 2.71
N GLY A 113 -3.12 -6.28 3.16
CA GLY A 113 -1.91 -7.06 2.97
C GLY A 113 -0.75 -6.51 3.80
N ASP A 114 0.36 -7.15 3.74
CA ASP A 114 1.60 -6.96 4.50
C ASP A 114 1.94 -5.50 4.79
N ILE A 115 1.39 -4.99 5.87
CA ILE A 115 1.51 -3.61 6.34
C ILE A 115 2.91 -3.40 6.90
N SER A 116 3.33 -4.33 7.75
CA SER A 116 4.68 -4.46 8.33
C SER A 116 5.48 -5.53 7.61
N HIS A 117 6.78 -5.61 7.88
CA HIS A 117 7.63 -6.65 7.30
C HIS A 117 7.89 -7.79 8.29
N LEU A 118 8.01 -7.51 9.58
CA LEU A 118 8.35 -8.48 10.62
C LEU A 118 7.42 -8.41 11.84
N ALA A 119 6.23 -7.83 11.70
CA ALA A 119 5.25 -7.65 12.78
C ALA A 119 5.82 -6.94 14.03
N GLN A 120 6.83 -6.07 13.85
CA GLN A 120 7.42 -5.34 14.96
C GLN A 120 6.58 -4.11 15.33
N ALA A 121 6.52 -3.78 16.61
CA ALA A 121 5.72 -2.67 17.11
C ALA A 121 6.11 -1.31 16.49
N ASP A 122 7.39 -1.07 16.29
CA ASP A 122 7.92 0.16 15.68
C ASP A 122 7.60 0.28 14.18
N GLU A 123 7.42 -0.86 13.49
CA GLU A 123 6.95 -0.87 12.10
C GLU A 123 5.50 -0.39 12.03
N PHE A 124 4.62 -0.87 12.90
CA PHE A 124 3.23 -0.41 12.99
C PHE A 124 3.13 1.05 13.46
N ASP A 125 3.96 1.47 14.42
CA ASP A 125 4.03 2.87 14.85
C ASP A 125 4.42 3.79 13.69
N THR A 126 5.35 3.34 12.84
CA THR A 126 5.79 4.08 11.65
C THR A 126 4.65 4.19 10.62
N VAL A 127 3.91 3.10 10.37
CA VAL A 127 2.72 3.12 9.51
C VAL A 127 1.71 4.14 10.04
N ASP A 128 1.36 4.05 11.33
CA ASP A 128 0.40 4.95 11.96
C ASP A 128 0.83 6.42 11.84
N GLN A 129 2.11 6.69 12.02
CA GLN A 129 2.68 8.04 11.86
C GLN A 129 2.51 8.59 10.43
N VAL A 130 2.77 7.76 9.41
CA VAL A 130 2.59 8.15 8.01
C VAL A 130 1.10 8.34 7.69
N MET A 131 0.26 7.39 8.11
CA MET A 131 -1.17 7.42 7.84
C MET A 131 -1.90 8.59 8.48
N LYS A 132 -1.42 9.13 9.62
CA LYS A 132 -1.91 10.37 10.24
C LYS A 132 -1.80 11.59 9.32
N SER A 133 -0.96 11.56 8.32
CA SER A 133 -0.84 12.63 7.32
C SER A 133 -1.92 12.59 6.24
N ALA A 134 -2.73 11.53 6.19
CA ALA A 134 -3.82 11.40 5.24
C ALA A 134 -4.96 12.38 5.55
N LYS A 135 -5.54 12.98 4.49
CA LYS A 135 -6.73 13.83 4.61
C LYS A 135 -8.02 13.03 4.86
N SER A 136 -8.07 11.78 4.39
CA SER A 136 -9.16 10.86 4.71
C SER A 136 -9.13 10.57 6.20
N LYS A 137 -10.26 10.76 6.89
CA LYS A 137 -10.34 10.65 8.35
C LYS A 137 -10.26 9.21 8.84
N ASP A 138 -10.83 8.30 8.06
CA ASP A 138 -10.94 6.90 8.44
C ASP A 138 -9.93 6.06 7.64
N VAL A 139 -9.17 5.24 8.36
CA VAL A 139 -8.26 4.26 7.79
C VAL A 139 -8.60 2.90 8.38
N PHE A 140 -8.85 1.94 7.51
CA PHE A 140 -9.13 0.55 7.89
C PHE A 140 -7.95 -0.32 7.47
N TYR A 141 -7.61 -1.29 8.32
CA TYR A 141 -6.50 -2.20 8.10
C TYR A 141 -6.99 -3.65 7.98
N VAL A 142 -6.44 -4.37 7.01
CA VAL A 142 -6.61 -5.81 6.86
C VAL A 142 -5.20 -6.42 6.84
N PRO A 143 -4.80 -7.15 7.89
CA PRO A 143 -3.44 -7.68 7.98
C PRO A 143 -3.18 -8.75 6.91
N GLY A 144 -1.92 -8.83 6.47
CA GLY A 144 -1.37 -9.90 5.66
C GLY A 144 -0.61 -10.93 6.50
N GLU A 145 0.12 -11.81 5.83
CA GLU A 145 0.88 -12.88 6.51
C GLU A 145 2.04 -12.32 7.33
N HIS A 146 2.71 -11.27 6.84
CA HIS A 146 3.82 -10.62 7.53
C HIS A 146 3.41 -9.86 8.80
N ASP A 147 2.13 -9.56 8.96
CA ASP A 147 1.62 -8.79 10.10
C ASP A 147 1.26 -9.67 11.32
N VAL A 148 1.26 -10.98 11.15
CA VAL A 148 0.81 -11.96 12.16
C VAL A 148 1.88 -13.02 12.50
N LEU A 149 3.13 -12.75 12.20
CA LEU A 149 4.28 -13.63 12.46
C LEU A 149 4.62 -13.72 13.95
#